data_0e6f56910bd349b33dbd87d4a87b657c
#
_entry.id   0e6f56910bd349b33dbd87d4a87b657c
#
_cell.length_a   1.000
_cell.length_b   1.000
_cell.length_c   1.000
_cell.angle_alpha   90.00
_cell.angle_beta   90.00
_cell.angle_gamma   90.00
#
_symmetry.space_group_name_H-M   'P 1'
#
loop_
_entity.id
_entity.type
_entity.pdbx_description
1 polymer ?
#
loop_
_entity_poly.entity_id
_entity_poly.type
_entity_poly.pdbx_seq_one_letter_code
_entity_poly.pdbx_strand_id
1 'polypeptide(L)'
;MSELNASNLRKEHGNEGPDLVGLTELTSPYFMVPPSGTTAERPQNPQPGTLRFNTDSGSLEYFKGDTLGWETIDRVSPNLGGGTGSNTGVGARGIIGGGFLSPGNTQVIEYITISTLGNGQDFGDLTRGDRHAYSGVSSRTRGCFGGGFPQSTQATIDYITISSPGNALDFGDLSVGRIAATGVSNQTRGCYLGGYEYGANATRDTIDYITIATTGNAQDFGNLLSAWEPGSQTSCNSSTRGIAFKTNASNVIQYITIATTGNSVDFGDVATGTGAGAGLSNATRGIIAGGGTSPHQNAIEYLTIATLGNTSDFGDLNQGNASGAGTSSPTRGVISGMKTPSTFNTIDYIQIATTGDAKDFGDLTEAKSVFGACSNAHGGL
;
A
#
# COMPACT_ATOMS: atom_id res chain seq x y z
N MET A 1 -5.77 -4.70 -51.84
CA MET A 1 -5.76 -5.44 -50.55
C MET A 1 -6.86 -6.49 -50.65
N SER A 2 -6.55 -7.73 -50.35
CA SER A 2 -7.55 -8.79 -50.32
C SER A 2 -8.03 -8.95 -48.91
N GLU A 3 -9.31 -8.89 -48.69
CA GLU A 3 -9.95 -9.05 -47.38
C GLU A 3 -10.68 -10.38 -47.35
N LEU A 4 -10.48 -11.20 -46.31
CA LEU A 4 -11.20 -12.43 -46.08
C LEU A 4 -12.13 -12.23 -44.90
N ASN A 5 -13.43 -12.15 -45.15
CA ASN A 5 -14.47 -12.11 -44.12
C ASN A 5 -14.99 -13.55 -43.89
N ALA A 6 -14.56 -14.17 -42.78
CA ALA A 6 -15.00 -15.48 -42.37
C ALA A 6 -15.39 -15.54 -40.93
N SER A 7 -16.55 -16.12 -40.62
CA SER A 7 -17.02 -16.33 -39.23
C SER A 7 -16.23 -17.47 -38.53
N ASN A 8 -15.66 -18.38 -39.27
CA ASN A 8 -14.86 -19.51 -38.77
C ASN A 8 -13.76 -19.86 -39.80
N LEU A 9 -12.53 -19.99 -39.29
CA LEU A 9 -11.41 -20.56 -40.06
C LEU A 9 -11.13 -21.96 -39.53
N ARG A 10 -11.22 -22.98 -40.40
CA ARG A 10 -10.92 -24.38 -40.06
C ARG A 10 -10.01 -24.96 -41.13
N LYS A 11 -9.15 -25.91 -40.74
CA LYS A 11 -8.40 -26.71 -41.66
C LYS A 11 -9.36 -27.64 -42.43
N GLU A 12 -9.18 -27.81 -43.74
CA GLU A 12 -10.07 -28.59 -44.58
C GLU A 12 -10.08 -30.08 -44.18
N HIS A 13 -8.96 -30.58 -43.68
CA HIS A 13 -8.81 -31.96 -43.20
C HIS A 13 -7.98 -32.01 -41.92
N GLY A 14 -8.48 -32.67 -40.89
CA GLY A 14 -7.81 -32.90 -39.60
C GLY A 14 -8.34 -32.05 -38.42
N ASN A 15 -7.86 -32.37 -37.24
CA ASN A 15 -8.28 -31.71 -35.97
C ASN A 15 -7.42 -30.52 -35.61
N GLU A 16 -6.50 -30.12 -36.46
CA GLU A 16 -5.64 -28.96 -36.23
C GLU A 16 -6.25 -27.68 -36.83
N GLY A 17 -6.04 -26.54 -36.21
CA GLY A 17 -6.44 -25.25 -36.74
C GLY A 17 -5.61 -24.84 -37.96
N PRO A 18 -6.06 -23.82 -38.73
CA PRO A 18 -5.28 -23.30 -39.86
C PRO A 18 -3.99 -22.64 -39.38
N ASP A 19 -2.91 -22.84 -40.13
CA ASP A 19 -1.67 -22.09 -39.92
C ASP A 19 -1.83 -20.68 -40.49
N LEU A 20 -1.68 -19.66 -39.66
CA LEU A 20 -1.67 -18.24 -40.05
C LEU A 20 -0.20 -17.81 -40.23
N VAL A 21 0.29 -17.83 -41.46
CA VAL A 21 1.67 -17.46 -41.80
C VAL A 21 1.73 -15.97 -42.14
N GLY A 22 2.63 -15.23 -41.50
CA GLY A 22 2.85 -13.82 -41.79
C GLY A 22 1.84 -12.86 -41.15
N LEU A 23 1.06 -13.31 -40.15
CA LEU A 23 0.22 -12.44 -39.37
C LEU A 23 1.10 -11.55 -38.49
N THR A 24 1.02 -10.24 -38.67
CA THR A 24 1.84 -9.27 -37.93
C THR A 24 1.07 -8.56 -36.83
N GLU A 25 -0.25 -8.57 -36.88
CA GLU A 25 -1.07 -7.80 -35.95
C GLU A 25 -2.48 -8.38 -35.74
N LEU A 26 -2.94 -8.45 -34.50
CA LEU A 26 -4.33 -8.73 -34.10
C LEU A 26 -4.95 -7.46 -33.54
N THR A 27 -5.74 -6.78 -34.34
CA THR A 27 -6.27 -5.43 -34.03
C THR A 27 -7.63 -5.42 -33.34
N SER A 28 -8.08 -6.55 -32.78
CA SER A 28 -9.34 -6.57 -32.04
C SER A 28 -9.26 -5.67 -30.79
N PRO A 29 -10.15 -4.70 -30.62
CA PRO A 29 -10.14 -3.86 -29.43
C PRO A 29 -10.70 -4.56 -28.18
N TYR A 30 -11.25 -5.76 -28.34
CA TYR A 30 -11.94 -6.43 -27.22
C TYR A 30 -11.06 -7.46 -26.51
N PHE A 31 -10.69 -8.54 -27.15
CA PHE A 31 -9.85 -9.58 -26.54
C PHE A 31 -9.43 -10.65 -27.56
N MET A 32 -8.39 -11.39 -27.19
CA MET A 32 -8.03 -12.66 -27.79
C MET A 32 -8.15 -13.73 -26.68
N VAL A 33 -8.90 -14.78 -26.94
CA VAL A 33 -8.96 -15.95 -26.06
C VAL A 33 -7.90 -16.96 -26.52
N PRO A 34 -6.86 -17.23 -25.72
CA PRO A 34 -5.86 -18.22 -26.08
C PRO A 34 -6.48 -19.64 -26.02
N PRO A 35 -5.91 -20.63 -26.69
CA PRO A 35 -6.28 -22.02 -26.49
C PRO A 35 -6.22 -22.39 -25.01
N SER A 36 -7.22 -23.11 -24.52
CA SER A 36 -7.33 -23.47 -23.09
C SER A 36 -7.51 -24.98 -22.91
N GLY A 37 -7.07 -25.50 -21.78
CA GLY A 37 -7.22 -26.90 -21.40
C GLY A 37 -6.43 -27.25 -20.14
N THR A 38 -6.60 -28.48 -19.67
CA THR A 38 -5.91 -29.02 -18.50
C THR A 38 -4.42 -29.26 -18.78
N THR A 39 -3.65 -29.51 -17.74
CA THR A 39 -2.23 -29.90 -17.84
C THR A 39 -2.04 -31.18 -18.70
N ALA A 40 -2.98 -32.12 -18.61
CA ALA A 40 -2.95 -33.34 -19.38
C ALA A 40 -3.22 -33.16 -20.90
N GLU A 41 -3.88 -32.04 -21.25
CA GLU A 41 -4.20 -31.67 -22.61
C GLU A 41 -3.13 -30.79 -23.30
N ARG A 42 -1.94 -30.71 -22.71
CA ARG A 42 -0.82 -30.01 -23.34
C ARG A 42 -0.46 -30.67 -24.65
N PRO A 43 -0.23 -29.90 -25.74
CA PRO A 43 0.26 -30.46 -27.02
C PRO A 43 1.51 -31.33 -26.81
N GLN A 44 1.58 -32.44 -27.50
CA GLN A 44 2.72 -33.37 -27.36
C GLN A 44 4.01 -32.83 -27.99
N ASN A 45 3.91 -32.03 -29.06
CA ASN A 45 5.05 -31.43 -29.76
C ASN A 45 4.83 -29.92 -29.96
N PRO A 46 4.77 -29.13 -28.90
CA PRO A 46 4.59 -27.69 -29.04
C PRO A 46 5.86 -27.02 -29.56
N GLN A 47 5.70 -25.96 -30.33
CA GLN A 47 6.84 -25.14 -30.74
C GLN A 47 7.22 -24.17 -29.56
N PRO A 48 8.52 -23.85 -29.42
CA PRO A 48 8.91 -22.81 -28.45
C PRO A 48 8.13 -21.50 -28.69
N GLY A 49 7.59 -20.93 -27.63
CA GLY A 49 6.71 -19.76 -27.68
C GLY A 49 5.22 -20.08 -27.80
N THR A 50 4.82 -21.36 -27.90
CA THR A 50 3.40 -21.76 -27.83
C THR A 50 2.79 -21.24 -26.52
N LEU A 51 1.69 -20.50 -26.64
CA LEU A 51 0.94 -19.88 -25.51
C LEU A 51 -0.42 -20.53 -25.36
N ARG A 52 -0.82 -20.88 -24.15
CA ARG A 52 -2.16 -21.38 -23.82
C ARG A 52 -2.58 -20.99 -22.39
N PHE A 53 -3.86 -21.14 -22.09
CA PHE A 53 -4.39 -21.01 -20.72
C PHE A 53 -4.57 -22.40 -20.11
N ASN A 54 -3.92 -22.64 -18.97
CA ASN A 54 -4.05 -23.90 -18.24
C ASN A 54 -5.20 -23.77 -17.21
N THR A 55 -6.22 -24.61 -17.37
CA THR A 55 -7.42 -24.59 -16.53
C THR A 55 -7.20 -25.20 -15.15
N ASP A 56 -6.20 -26.07 -14.96
CA ASP A 56 -5.88 -26.65 -13.65
C ASP A 56 -5.18 -25.63 -12.75
N SER A 57 -4.27 -24.81 -13.32
CA SER A 57 -3.55 -23.78 -12.59
C SER A 57 -4.23 -22.41 -12.64
N GLY A 58 -5.21 -22.22 -13.54
CA GLY A 58 -5.87 -20.93 -13.76
C GLY A 58 -4.94 -19.84 -14.30
N SER A 59 -3.86 -20.19 -14.99
CA SER A 59 -2.82 -19.28 -15.46
C SER A 59 -2.48 -19.45 -16.92
N LEU A 60 -1.97 -18.37 -17.54
CA LEU A 60 -1.33 -18.48 -18.85
C LEU A 60 -0.02 -19.24 -18.69
N GLU A 61 0.27 -20.14 -19.62
CA GLU A 61 1.53 -20.84 -19.70
C GLU A 61 2.09 -20.78 -21.13
N TYR A 62 3.41 -20.85 -21.23
CA TYR A 62 4.10 -20.88 -22.49
C TYR A 62 5.18 -21.95 -22.52
N PHE A 63 5.41 -22.50 -23.69
CA PHE A 63 6.44 -23.54 -23.89
C PHE A 63 7.77 -22.89 -24.23
N LYS A 64 8.79 -23.17 -23.43
CA LYS A 64 10.16 -22.63 -23.59
C LYS A 64 11.07 -23.49 -24.47
N GLY A 65 10.60 -24.64 -24.89
CA GLY A 65 11.36 -25.64 -25.63
C GLY A 65 11.58 -26.92 -24.81
N ASP A 66 12.05 -27.98 -25.48
CA ASP A 66 12.13 -29.32 -24.89
C ASP A 66 13.03 -29.42 -23.67
N THR A 67 14.02 -28.56 -23.56
CA THR A 67 14.94 -28.55 -22.41
C THR A 67 14.34 -27.89 -21.15
N LEU A 68 13.48 -26.86 -21.33
CA LEU A 68 12.96 -26.04 -20.26
C LEU A 68 11.47 -26.30 -19.97
N GLY A 69 10.76 -26.93 -20.88
CA GLY A 69 9.36 -27.33 -20.72
C GLY A 69 8.38 -26.13 -20.70
N TRP A 70 7.25 -26.37 -20.04
CA TRP A 70 6.19 -25.38 -19.86
C TRP A 70 6.45 -24.54 -18.61
N GLU A 71 6.27 -23.23 -18.75
CA GLU A 71 6.38 -22.27 -17.63
C GLU A 71 5.10 -21.44 -17.56
N THR A 72 4.60 -21.24 -16.33
CA THR A 72 3.48 -20.34 -16.06
C THR A 72 3.93 -18.89 -16.09
N ILE A 73 3.11 -18.03 -16.67
CA ILE A 73 3.30 -16.58 -16.59
C ILE A 73 2.65 -16.11 -15.30
N ASP A 74 3.38 -16.27 -14.20
CA ASP A 74 2.95 -15.80 -12.87
C ASP A 74 3.26 -14.31 -12.73
N ARG A 75 2.37 -13.48 -13.23
CA ARG A 75 2.27 -12.11 -12.72
C ARG A 75 1.12 -12.05 -11.74
N VAL A 76 1.44 -11.93 -10.48
CA VAL A 76 0.49 -11.44 -9.48
C VAL A 76 0.27 -9.96 -9.77
N SER A 77 -0.65 -9.68 -10.67
CA SER A 77 -1.21 -8.35 -10.79
C SER A 77 -2.11 -8.13 -9.57
N PRO A 78 -1.99 -7.04 -8.83
CA PRO A 78 -3.03 -6.72 -7.85
C PRO A 78 -4.36 -6.73 -8.61
N ASN A 79 -5.35 -7.42 -8.06
CA ASN A 79 -6.66 -7.54 -8.68
C ASN A 79 -7.24 -6.13 -8.92
N LEU A 80 -7.32 -5.74 -10.18
CA LEU A 80 -7.83 -4.42 -10.58
C LEU A 80 -9.37 -4.32 -10.45
N GLY A 81 -10.00 -5.32 -9.85
CA GLY A 81 -11.44 -5.35 -9.62
C GLY A 81 -12.26 -5.36 -10.92
N GLY A 82 -13.06 -6.33 -11.14
CA GLY A 82 -13.95 -6.38 -12.29
C GLY A 82 -14.25 -7.81 -12.75
N GLY A 83 -14.94 -8.55 -11.93
CA GLY A 83 -15.52 -9.83 -12.30
C GLY A 83 -16.62 -10.20 -11.30
N THR A 84 -17.81 -10.39 -11.81
CA THR A 84 -18.93 -10.97 -11.06
C THR A 84 -18.69 -12.46 -10.90
N GLY A 85 -18.02 -12.87 -9.84
CA GLY A 85 -17.86 -14.29 -9.54
C GLY A 85 -16.76 -14.54 -8.55
N SER A 86 -17.06 -15.22 -7.48
CA SER A 86 -16.25 -15.69 -6.35
C SER A 86 -14.84 -15.08 -6.29
N ASN A 87 -14.75 -13.97 -5.65
CA ASN A 87 -13.54 -13.23 -5.45
C ASN A 87 -12.63 -13.97 -4.46
N THR A 88 -11.89 -14.96 -4.94
CA THR A 88 -10.82 -15.61 -4.17
C THR A 88 -9.50 -14.85 -4.27
N GLY A 89 -9.39 -13.86 -5.16
CA GLY A 89 -8.30 -12.91 -5.20
C GLY A 89 -8.60 -11.75 -4.23
N VAL A 90 -7.81 -11.64 -3.18
CA VAL A 90 -7.87 -10.49 -2.29
C VAL A 90 -7.41 -9.28 -3.10
N GLY A 91 -8.33 -8.42 -3.53
CA GLY A 91 -8.02 -7.13 -4.17
C GLY A 91 -7.07 -6.30 -3.30
N ALA A 92 -6.59 -5.19 -3.81
CA ALA A 92 -5.79 -4.27 -3.00
C ALA A 92 -6.56 -3.91 -1.73
N ARG A 93 -6.07 -4.38 -0.58
CA ARG A 93 -6.64 -4.13 0.73
C ARG A 93 -5.91 -2.99 1.42
N GLY A 94 -6.67 -2.02 1.89
CA GLY A 94 -6.25 -1.08 2.91
C GLY A 94 -6.59 -1.66 4.29
N ILE A 95 -5.62 -1.68 5.19
CA ILE A 95 -5.78 -2.16 6.56
C ILE A 95 -5.62 -0.97 7.48
N ILE A 96 -6.55 -0.80 8.40
CA ILE A 96 -6.60 0.27 9.38
C ILE A 96 -6.66 -0.39 10.76
N GLY A 97 -5.61 -0.25 11.57
CA GLY A 97 -5.54 -0.93 12.87
C GLY A 97 -5.71 0.01 14.04
N GLY A 98 -6.49 -0.36 15.03
CA GLY A 98 -6.68 0.32 16.30
C GLY A 98 -6.99 1.81 16.20
N GLY A 99 -6.51 2.61 17.12
CA GLY A 99 -6.64 4.08 17.13
C GLY A 99 -7.28 4.64 18.38
N PHE A 100 -7.42 5.96 18.41
CA PHE A 100 -8.06 6.70 19.49
C PHE A 100 -9.56 6.86 19.22
N LEU A 101 -10.36 6.36 20.13
CA LEU A 101 -11.79 6.63 20.27
C LEU A 101 -11.99 7.55 21.48
N SER A 102 -12.82 8.58 21.39
CA SER A 102 -13.14 9.38 22.56
C SER A 102 -14.24 8.67 23.39
N PRO A 103 -13.98 8.27 24.65
CA PRO A 103 -12.86 8.63 25.54
C PRO A 103 -11.73 7.59 25.66
N GLY A 104 -11.58 6.62 24.77
CA GLY A 104 -10.61 5.53 24.92
C GLY A 104 -9.84 5.21 23.64
N ASN A 105 -9.39 3.97 23.54
CA ASN A 105 -8.71 3.42 22.38
C ASN A 105 -9.44 2.17 21.90
N THR A 106 -9.21 1.78 20.66
CA THR A 106 -9.72 0.53 20.09
C THR A 106 -8.58 -0.38 19.64
N GLN A 107 -8.77 -1.67 19.75
CA GLN A 107 -7.88 -2.69 19.19
C GLN A 107 -8.33 -3.18 17.80
N VAL A 108 -9.53 -2.82 17.40
CA VAL A 108 -10.16 -3.32 16.16
C VAL A 108 -9.32 -2.96 14.95
N ILE A 109 -8.98 -3.98 14.18
CA ILE A 109 -8.40 -3.85 12.85
C ILE A 109 -9.54 -3.94 11.85
N GLU A 110 -9.61 -2.96 10.95
CA GLU A 110 -10.57 -2.94 9.85
C GLU A 110 -9.85 -3.05 8.51
N TYR A 111 -10.56 -3.51 7.50
CA TYR A 111 -10.06 -3.46 6.14
C TYR A 111 -11.08 -2.89 5.17
N ILE A 112 -10.56 -2.33 4.10
CA ILE A 112 -11.32 -1.89 2.92
C ILE A 112 -10.75 -2.55 1.67
N THR A 113 -11.58 -2.72 0.65
CA THR A 113 -11.11 -3.08 -0.70
C THR A 113 -10.93 -1.80 -1.49
N ILE A 114 -9.67 -1.39 -1.75
CA ILE A 114 -9.35 -0.07 -2.31
C ILE A 114 -9.97 0.16 -3.70
N SER A 115 -10.19 -0.89 -4.49
CA SER A 115 -10.74 -0.79 -5.85
C SER A 115 -12.25 -0.53 -5.89
N THR A 116 -12.97 -0.87 -4.83
CA THR A 116 -14.44 -0.72 -4.73
C THR A 116 -14.80 0.23 -3.62
N LEU A 117 -15.78 1.11 -3.85
CA LEU A 117 -16.34 1.96 -2.78
C LEU A 117 -17.06 1.10 -1.74
N GLY A 118 -17.08 1.56 -0.50
CA GLY A 118 -17.80 0.90 0.58
C GLY A 118 -17.14 1.08 1.94
N ASN A 119 -17.85 0.65 2.97
CA ASN A 119 -17.44 0.83 4.36
C ASN A 119 -16.35 -0.14 4.79
N GLY A 120 -15.65 0.22 5.84
CA GLY A 120 -14.73 -0.66 6.56
C GLY A 120 -15.42 -1.94 7.03
N GLN A 121 -14.67 -3.02 7.04
CA GLN A 121 -15.11 -4.32 7.51
C GLN A 121 -14.17 -4.81 8.60
N ASP A 122 -14.70 -5.52 9.57
CA ASP A 122 -13.90 -6.12 10.63
C ASP A 122 -12.88 -7.11 10.06
N PHE A 123 -11.64 -6.97 10.52
CA PHE A 123 -10.54 -7.87 10.18
C PHE A 123 -10.13 -8.76 11.35
N GLY A 124 -10.20 -8.24 12.57
CA GLY A 124 -9.75 -8.84 13.83
C GLY A 124 -9.16 -7.78 14.75
N ASP A 125 -8.36 -8.19 15.72
CA ASP A 125 -7.85 -7.33 16.78
C ASP A 125 -6.32 -7.28 16.83
N LEU A 126 -5.75 -6.15 17.27
CA LEU A 126 -4.37 -6.05 17.70
C LEU A 126 -4.14 -6.88 18.98
N THR A 127 -2.89 -7.29 19.24
CA THR A 127 -2.54 -8.04 20.44
C THR A 127 -2.81 -7.27 21.74
N ARG A 128 -2.91 -5.93 21.64
CA ARG A 128 -3.20 -5.04 22.78
C ARG A 128 -4.26 -4.02 22.43
N GLY A 129 -5.25 -3.88 23.31
CA GLY A 129 -6.45 -3.07 23.11
C GLY A 129 -6.34 -1.59 23.47
N ASP A 130 -5.20 -1.12 23.89
CA ASP A 130 -5.04 0.21 24.45
C ASP A 130 -4.07 1.10 23.63
N ARG A 131 -3.84 0.78 22.34
CA ARG A 131 -2.81 1.44 21.52
C ARG A 131 -3.39 2.43 20.52
N HIS A 132 -2.74 3.60 20.42
CA HIS A 132 -2.89 4.55 19.32
C HIS A 132 -1.53 5.21 19.00
N ALA A 133 -1.46 6.06 18.00
CA ALA A 133 -0.25 6.80 17.59
C ALA A 133 0.93 5.88 17.21
N TYR A 134 0.66 4.78 16.52
CA TYR A 134 1.65 3.87 15.97
C TYR A 134 1.63 3.89 14.44
N SER A 135 2.57 3.21 13.81
CA SER A 135 2.75 3.22 12.37
C SER A 135 2.60 1.84 11.74
N GLY A 136 2.06 1.81 10.53
CA GLY A 136 1.96 0.60 9.72
C GLY A 136 3.01 0.56 8.61
N VAL A 137 3.58 -0.63 8.40
CA VAL A 137 4.42 -0.97 7.25
C VAL A 137 3.96 -2.31 6.69
N SER A 138 4.17 -2.57 5.40
CA SER A 138 3.69 -3.82 4.82
C SER A 138 4.49 -4.30 3.61
N SER A 139 4.37 -5.60 3.38
CA SER A 139 4.60 -6.26 2.11
C SER A 139 3.27 -6.59 1.44
N ARG A 140 3.30 -7.30 0.31
CA ARG A 140 2.06 -7.79 -0.35
C ARG A 140 1.26 -8.76 0.51
N THR A 141 1.89 -9.42 1.47
CA THR A 141 1.27 -10.50 2.27
C THR A 141 1.11 -10.17 3.73
N ARG A 142 1.98 -9.34 4.30
CA ARG A 142 2.05 -9.08 5.74
C ARG A 142 1.97 -7.58 6.03
N GLY A 143 1.12 -7.18 6.96
CA GLY A 143 1.10 -5.86 7.58
C GLY A 143 1.71 -5.92 8.97
N CYS A 144 2.53 -4.92 9.34
CA CYS A 144 3.16 -4.83 10.66
C CYS A 144 2.85 -3.46 11.26
N PHE A 145 2.51 -3.42 12.54
CA PHE A 145 2.12 -2.23 13.28
C PHE A 145 3.06 -2.03 14.48
N GLY A 146 3.91 -1.02 14.44
CA GLY A 146 4.97 -0.82 15.42
C GLY A 146 4.80 0.42 16.29
N GLY A 147 5.14 0.29 17.59
CA GLY A 147 5.10 1.38 18.56
C GLY A 147 3.73 1.67 19.15
N GLY A 148 3.50 2.91 19.60
CA GLY A 148 2.19 3.42 20.04
C GLY A 148 2.10 3.75 21.53
N PHE A 149 1.02 4.42 21.93
CA PHE A 149 0.68 4.78 23.29
C PHE A 149 -0.28 3.73 23.91
N PRO A 150 -0.27 3.40 25.20
CA PRO A 150 0.08 4.22 26.37
C PRO A 150 1.51 4.01 26.91
N GLN A 151 1.80 4.81 27.91
CA GLN A 151 3.07 5.25 28.48
C GLN A 151 4.10 4.21 28.89
N SER A 152 3.81 2.95 28.99
CA SER A 152 4.81 1.95 29.35
C SER A 152 5.67 1.53 28.16
N THR A 153 6.11 2.52 27.35
CA THR A 153 7.07 2.32 26.25
C THR A 153 6.72 1.14 25.35
N GLN A 154 5.71 1.33 24.50
CA GLN A 154 5.34 0.27 23.58
C GLN A 154 6.38 0.14 22.47
N ALA A 155 7.30 -0.78 22.63
CA ALA A 155 8.20 -1.21 21.58
C ALA A 155 7.53 -2.24 20.64
N THR A 156 6.47 -2.89 21.10
CA THR A 156 5.84 -4.03 20.43
C THR A 156 5.48 -3.74 18.97
N ILE A 157 5.83 -4.67 18.11
CA ILE A 157 5.39 -4.72 16.72
C ILE A 157 4.43 -5.89 16.59
N ASP A 158 3.20 -5.62 16.15
CA ASP A 158 2.22 -6.62 15.80
C ASP A 158 2.24 -6.89 14.31
N TYR A 159 1.87 -8.11 13.87
CA TYR A 159 1.68 -8.40 12.46
C TYR A 159 0.41 -9.18 12.15
N ILE A 160 -0.05 -9.01 10.92
CA ILE A 160 -1.19 -9.72 10.33
C ILE A 160 -0.82 -10.31 8.97
N THR A 161 -1.55 -11.33 8.54
CA THR A 161 -1.55 -11.80 7.15
C THR A 161 -2.69 -11.10 6.40
N ILE A 162 -2.38 -10.15 5.50
CA ILE A 162 -3.37 -9.24 4.87
C ILE A 162 -4.50 -9.99 4.13
N SER A 163 -4.21 -11.17 3.57
CA SER A 163 -5.19 -11.95 2.82
C SER A 163 -6.22 -12.67 3.70
N SER A 164 -5.93 -12.90 4.98
CA SER A 164 -6.77 -13.69 5.90
C SER A 164 -7.18 -12.86 7.11
N PRO A 165 -8.47 -12.48 7.25
CA PRO A 165 -8.94 -11.85 8.48
C PRO A 165 -8.64 -12.71 9.72
N GLY A 166 -8.32 -12.05 10.81
CA GLY A 166 -7.97 -12.66 12.09
C GLY A 166 -7.12 -11.71 12.93
N ASN A 167 -6.93 -12.08 14.19
CA ASN A 167 -6.20 -11.27 15.14
C ASN A 167 -4.71 -11.19 14.80
N ALA A 168 -4.10 -10.07 15.15
CA ALA A 168 -2.66 -9.86 15.01
C ALA A 168 -1.88 -10.80 15.95
N LEU A 169 -0.66 -11.06 15.57
CA LEU A 169 0.32 -11.82 16.33
C LEU A 169 1.52 -10.95 16.66
N ASP A 170 2.25 -11.32 17.70
CA ASP A 170 3.50 -10.66 18.06
C ASP A 170 4.57 -10.90 17.00
N PHE A 171 5.21 -9.79 16.53
CA PHE A 171 6.32 -9.84 15.59
C PHE A 171 7.67 -9.73 16.27
N GLY A 172 7.76 -8.93 17.33
CA GLY A 172 8.96 -8.53 18.05
C GLY A 172 8.85 -7.06 18.48
N ASP A 173 9.98 -6.42 18.75
CA ASP A 173 10.03 -5.09 19.33
C ASP A 173 10.86 -4.09 18.50
N LEU A 174 10.51 -2.81 18.56
CA LEU A 174 11.36 -1.68 18.17
C LEU A 174 12.58 -1.62 19.10
N SER A 175 13.66 -1.00 18.66
CA SER A 175 14.85 -0.79 19.48
C SER A 175 14.56 0.07 20.72
N VAL A 176 13.63 1.02 20.58
CA VAL A 176 13.12 1.89 21.66
C VAL A 176 11.62 2.06 21.49
N GLY A 177 10.87 1.89 22.60
CA GLY A 177 9.43 2.13 22.62
C GLY A 177 9.10 3.61 22.42
N ARG A 178 8.29 3.90 21.40
CA ARG A 178 7.94 5.27 21.00
C ARG A 178 6.59 5.35 20.31
N ILE A 179 6.01 6.54 20.36
CA ILE A 179 4.77 6.90 19.66
C ILE A 179 5.07 7.76 18.45
N ALA A 180 4.07 7.94 17.60
CA ALA A 180 4.08 8.87 16.48
C ALA A 180 5.30 8.74 15.54
N ALA A 181 5.92 7.56 15.51
CA ALA A 181 6.85 7.21 14.44
C ALA A 181 6.08 7.11 13.13
N THR A 182 6.73 7.35 11.98
CA THR A 182 6.12 7.10 10.68
C THR A 182 6.76 5.90 10.00
N GLY A 183 5.99 5.15 9.20
CA GLY A 183 6.43 3.91 8.57
C GLY A 183 6.58 4.04 7.07
N VAL A 184 7.67 3.52 6.54
CA VAL A 184 7.87 3.34 5.09
C VAL A 184 8.31 1.91 4.82
N SER A 185 7.92 1.35 3.68
CA SER A 185 8.27 -0.04 3.39
C SER A 185 8.38 -0.33 1.89
N ASN A 186 9.12 -1.39 1.60
CA ASN A 186 9.05 -2.08 0.33
C ASN A 186 8.68 -3.56 0.55
N GLN A 187 8.77 -4.39 -0.48
CA GLN A 187 8.39 -5.80 -0.39
C GLN A 187 9.09 -6.58 0.72
N THR A 188 10.30 -6.19 1.12
CA THR A 188 11.15 -6.96 2.06
C THR A 188 11.37 -6.26 3.38
N ARG A 189 11.48 -4.94 3.39
CA ARG A 189 11.89 -4.15 4.55
C ARG A 189 10.85 -3.13 4.94
N GLY A 190 10.52 -3.05 6.23
CA GLY A 190 9.76 -1.99 6.86
C GLY A 190 10.68 -1.13 7.74
N CYS A 191 10.58 0.18 7.64
CA CYS A 191 11.36 1.13 8.45
C CYS A 191 10.41 2.01 9.26
N TYR A 192 10.76 2.27 10.52
CA TYR A 192 10.04 3.14 11.45
C TYR A 192 10.93 4.33 11.78
N LEU A 193 10.48 5.55 11.44
CA LEU A 193 11.27 6.77 11.44
C LEU A 193 10.83 7.72 12.56
N GLY A 194 11.77 8.16 13.38
CA GLY A 194 11.54 9.17 14.43
C GLY A 194 10.57 8.72 15.51
N GLY A 195 9.83 9.67 16.05
CA GLY A 195 8.82 9.47 17.08
C GLY A 195 9.19 10.10 18.42
N TYR A 196 8.34 9.88 19.42
CA TYR A 196 8.51 10.41 20.76
C TYR A 196 8.59 9.30 21.80
N GLU A 197 9.63 9.31 22.61
CA GLU A 197 9.84 8.39 23.71
C GLU A 197 9.41 9.02 25.03
N TYR A 198 8.34 8.50 25.62
CA TYR A 198 7.83 9.03 26.89
C TYR A 198 8.78 8.82 28.06
N GLY A 199 9.48 7.68 28.13
CA GLY A 199 10.39 7.36 29.21
C GLY A 199 11.56 8.35 29.32
N ALA A 200 12.06 8.82 28.20
CA ALA A 200 13.11 9.84 28.13
C ALA A 200 12.55 11.27 27.98
N ASN A 201 11.24 11.43 27.78
CA ASN A 201 10.58 12.71 27.49
C ASN A 201 11.26 13.44 26.30
N ALA A 202 11.54 12.71 25.23
CA ALA A 202 12.33 13.22 24.11
C ALA A 202 11.84 12.73 22.76
N THR A 203 11.91 13.59 21.76
CA THR A 203 11.81 13.20 20.36
C THR A 203 13.05 12.43 19.92
N ARG A 204 12.88 11.48 19.01
CA ARG A 204 13.94 10.64 18.50
C ARG A 204 14.24 10.91 17.02
N ASP A 205 15.50 10.77 16.64
CA ASP A 205 15.95 10.73 15.26
C ASP A 205 16.19 9.30 14.77
N THR A 206 16.10 8.31 15.64
CA THR A 206 16.33 6.90 15.35
C THR A 206 15.43 6.39 14.23
N ILE A 207 16.01 5.68 13.30
CA ILE A 207 15.31 4.89 12.28
C ILE A 207 15.56 3.42 12.57
N ASP A 208 14.52 2.66 12.83
CA ASP A 208 14.58 1.21 12.96
C ASP A 208 14.09 0.53 11.70
N TYR A 209 14.58 -0.69 11.43
CA TYR A 209 14.02 -1.51 10.36
C TYR A 209 13.77 -2.95 10.78
N ILE A 210 12.82 -3.57 10.08
CA ILE A 210 12.51 -5.00 10.17
C ILE A 210 12.58 -5.65 8.79
N THR A 211 12.86 -6.95 8.76
CA THR A 211 12.62 -7.80 7.59
C THR A 211 11.20 -8.35 7.69
N ILE A 212 10.26 -7.84 6.87
CA ILE A 212 8.82 -8.08 7.04
C ILE A 212 8.46 -9.59 7.02
N ALA A 213 9.17 -10.39 6.26
CA ALA A 213 8.89 -11.82 6.13
C ALA A 213 9.25 -12.66 7.37
N THR A 214 10.14 -12.16 8.23
CA THR A 214 10.68 -12.92 9.37
C THR A 214 10.43 -12.17 10.67
N THR A 215 9.78 -12.79 11.64
CA THR A 215 9.56 -12.22 12.98
C THR A 215 10.90 -12.03 13.71
N GLY A 216 10.97 -11.00 14.53
CA GLY A 216 12.14 -10.64 15.33
C GLY A 216 12.21 -9.15 15.60
N ASN A 217 13.09 -8.75 16.49
CA ASN A 217 13.25 -7.35 16.88
C ASN A 217 13.83 -6.50 15.74
N ALA A 218 13.41 -5.24 15.72
CA ALA A 218 13.93 -4.26 14.80
C ALA A 218 15.44 -4.01 15.04
N GLN A 219 16.12 -3.64 13.97
CA GLN A 219 17.53 -3.31 13.96
C GLN A 219 17.72 -1.83 13.63
N ASP A 220 18.84 -1.26 14.07
CA ASP A 220 19.20 0.11 13.73
C ASP A 220 19.42 0.25 12.23
N PHE A 221 18.78 1.26 11.64
CA PHE A 221 18.94 1.63 10.24
C PHE A 221 19.85 2.85 10.06
N GLY A 222 19.78 3.80 11.00
CA GLY A 222 20.45 5.09 10.98
C GLY A 222 19.57 6.17 11.63
N ASN A 223 19.82 7.43 11.29
CA ASN A 223 19.14 8.56 11.93
C ASN A 223 18.50 9.52 10.92
N LEU A 224 17.45 10.20 11.35
CA LEU A 224 16.93 11.39 10.70
C LEU A 224 17.92 12.55 10.81
N LEU A 225 17.80 13.56 9.96
CA LEU A 225 18.62 14.79 10.01
C LEU A 225 18.47 15.53 11.35
N SER A 226 17.35 15.37 12.02
CA SER A 226 17.09 15.90 13.36
C SER A 226 16.02 15.07 14.04
N ALA A 227 16.07 15.01 15.37
CA ALA A 227 15.00 14.38 16.15
C ALA A 227 13.66 15.09 15.90
N TRP A 228 12.62 14.30 15.61
CA TRP A 228 11.27 14.82 15.43
C TRP A 228 10.19 13.78 15.77
N GLU A 229 9.00 14.27 15.99
CA GLU A 229 7.77 13.48 16.09
C GLU A 229 6.99 13.68 14.78
N PRO A 230 7.13 12.75 13.79
CA PRO A 230 6.51 12.97 12.47
C PRO A 230 4.99 12.93 12.47
N GLY A 231 4.38 12.45 13.53
CA GLY A 231 2.98 12.08 13.53
C GLY A 231 2.77 10.73 12.83
N SER A 232 1.81 9.95 13.30
CA SER A 232 1.53 8.64 12.72
C SER A 232 1.14 8.78 11.25
N GLN A 233 1.76 7.99 10.37
CA GLN A 233 1.41 7.88 8.93
C GLN A 233 1.68 9.13 8.06
N THR A 234 2.62 9.99 8.40
CA THR A 234 3.04 11.13 7.58
C THR A 234 4.20 10.74 6.65
N SER A 235 4.00 9.74 5.82
CA SER A 235 5.04 9.20 4.94
C SER A 235 4.47 8.64 3.65
N CYS A 236 5.32 8.55 2.66
CA CYS A 236 5.04 7.87 1.40
C CYS A 236 6.29 7.14 0.91
N ASN A 237 6.15 6.20 -0.02
CA ASN A 237 7.29 5.43 -0.48
C ASN A 237 7.14 4.87 -1.89
N SER A 238 8.26 4.62 -2.53
CA SER A 238 8.41 3.72 -3.67
C SER A 238 9.16 2.46 -3.24
N SER A 239 9.40 1.54 -4.16
CA SER A 239 10.19 0.33 -3.88
C SER A 239 11.63 0.63 -3.43
N THR A 240 12.13 1.83 -3.69
CA THR A 240 13.52 2.23 -3.39
C THR A 240 13.61 3.32 -2.33
N ARG A 241 12.69 4.29 -2.30
CA ARG A 241 12.73 5.45 -1.41
C ARG A 241 11.59 5.44 -0.42
N GLY A 242 11.91 5.70 0.84
CA GLY A 242 10.95 6.07 1.87
C GLY A 242 11.07 7.56 2.16
N ILE A 243 9.95 8.28 2.14
CA ILE A 243 9.86 9.73 2.33
C ILE A 243 9.06 10.00 3.59
N ALA A 244 9.56 10.85 4.47
CA ALA A 244 8.89 11.30 5.67
C ALA A 244 8.71 12.82 5.65
N PHE A 245 7.49 13.25 5.97
CA PHE A 245 7.13 14.66 6.05
C PHE A 245 7.22 15.12 7.50
N LYS A 246 8.02 16.15 7.78
CA LYS A 246 8.14 16.71 9.11
C LYS A 246 6.89 17.53 9.44
N THR A 247 6.39 17.33 10.64
CA THR A 247 5.18 17.99 11.16
C THR A 247 5.53 19.03 12.21
N ASN A 248 4.54 19.77 12.73
CA ASN A 248 4.72 20.76 13.80
C ASN A 248 5.60 21.95 13.43
N ALA A 249 5.08 22.84 12.59
CA ALA A 249 5.70 24.11 12.18
C ALA A 249 7.02 23.95 11.38
N SER A 250 7.24 22.80 10.75
CA SER A 250 8.33 22.56 9.82
C SER A 250 7.77 22.07 8.50
N ASN A 251 8.38 22.48 7.41
CA ASN A 251 8.02 22.07 6.06
C ASN A 251 8.99 21.01 5.48
N VAL A 252 10.03 20.63 6.20
CA VAL A 252 11.11 19.76 5.72
C VAL A 252 10.60 18.37 5.37
N ILE A 253 10.98 17.90 4.20
CA ILE A 253 10.80 16.53 3.74
C ILE A 253 12.15 15.84 3.74
N GLN A 254 12.21 14.62 4.28
CA GLN A 254 13.43 13.80 4.27
C GLN A 254 13.15 12.46 3.60
N TYR A 255 14.20 11.82 3.08
CA TYR A 255 14.08 10.49 2.52
C TYR A 255 15.21 9.56 2.94
N ILE A 256 14.93 8.26 2.85
CA ILE A 256 15.90 7.17 3.00
C ILE A 256 15.87 6.28 1.74
N THR A 257 16.98 5.60 1.48
CA THR A 257 17.00 4.49 0.52
C THR A 257 16.70 3.20 1.28
N ILE A 258 15.49 2.64 1.12
CA ILE A 258 14.97 1.56 1.98
C ILE A 258 15.89 0.32 2.00
N ALA A 259 16.54 0.00 0.88
CA ALA A 259 17.38 -1.19 0.77
C ALA A 259 18.74 -1.09 1.51
N THR A 260 19.21 0.12 1.79
CA THR A 260 20.56 0.36 2.34
C THR A 260 20.46 1.16 3.65
N THR A 261 21.01 0.65 4.73
CA THR A 261 21.09 1.38 6.02
C THR A 261 21.91 2.65 5.88
N GLY A 262 21.52 3.68 6.60
CA GLY A 262 22.17 4.99 6.60
C GLY A 262 21.22 6.10 7.04
N ASN A 263 21.75 7.28 7.22
CA ASN A 263 20.96 8.43 7.66
C ASN A 263 20.04 8.94 6.52
N SER A 264 18.98 9.61 6.91
CA SER A 264 18.12 10.33 5.98
C SER A 264 18.84 11.50 5.33
N VAL A 265 18.33 11.90 4.18
CA VAL A 265 18.82 13.03 3.39
C VAL A 265 17.67 13.99 3.12
N ASP A 266 17.96 15.27 2.97
CA ASP A 266 16.99 16.28 2.60
C ASP A 266 16.39 15.98 1.23
N PHE A 267 15.06 16.12 1.13
CA PHE A 267 14.33 15.90 -0.12
C PHE A 267 13.80 17.21 -0.71
N GLY A 268 13.36 18.12 0.13
CA GLY A 268 12.71 19.39 -0.20
C GLY A 268 11.72 19.81 0.88
N ASP A 269 10.74 20.59 0.52
CA ASP A 269 9.78 21.18 1.45
C ASP A 269 8.33 20.96 1.03
N VAL A 270 7.44 20.85 2.02
CA VAL A 270 5.99 20.91 1.85
C VAL A 270 5.58 22.36 1.63
N ALA A 271 4.75 22.63 0.63
CA ALA A 271 4.38 24.01 0.26
C ALA A 271 3.51 24.68 1.35
N THR A 272 2.59 23.94 1.95
CA THR A 272 1.77 24.43 3.06
C THR A 272 2.18 23.69 4.34
N GLY A 273 2.90 24.29 5.22
CA GLY A 273 3.40 23.64 6.45
C GLY A 273 2.34 22.79 7.17
N THR A 274 2.24 21.53 6.81
CA THR A 274 1.24 20.59 7.30
C THR A 274 1.75 19.85 8.53
N GLY A 275 0.96 19.81 9.59
CA GLY A 275 1.21 18.91 10.73
C GLY A 275 0.30 17.69 10.65
N ALA A 276 0.80 16.47 10.95
CA ALA A 276 0.00 15.27 11.13
C ALA A 276 -1.01 14.96 9.99
N GLY A 277 -0.62 15.14 8.72
CA GLY A 277 -1.40 14.73 7.55
C GLY A 277 -1.35 13.23 7.29
N ALA A 278 -2.19 12.74 6.39
CA ALA A 278 -2.17 11.36 5.92
C ALA A 278 -1.25 11.21 4.70
N GLY A 279 -0.25 10.34 4.79
CA GLY A 279 0.66 10.04 3.69
C GLY A 279 0.26 8.79 2.93
N LEU A 280 0.41 8.79 1.62
CA LEU A 280 0.18 7.63 0.74
C LEU A 280 0.93 7.77 -0.58
N SER A 281 1.04 6.71 -1.36
CA SER A 281 1.75 6.78 -2.65
C SER A 281 1.40 5.66 -3.62
N ASN A 282 1.69 5.91 -4.88
CA ASN A 282 1.99 4.85 -5.84
C ASN A 282 3.51 4.80 -6.09
N ALA A 283 3.95 4.00 -7.06
CA ALA A 283 5.39 3.82 -7.34
C ALA A 283 6.13 5.11 -7.73
N THR A 284 5.44 6.16 -8.17
CA THR A 284 6.05 7.38 -8.72
C THR A 284 5.67 8.66 -7.98
N ARG A 285 4.47 8.72 -7.45
CA ARG A 285 3.91 9.92 -6.82
C ARG A 285 3.63 9.67 -5.35
N GLY A 286 4.19 10.53 -4.49
CA GLY A 286 3.88 10.63 -3.08
C GLY A 286 2.84 11.71 -2.84
N ILE A 287 1.92 11.47 -1.93
CA ILE A 287 0.82 12.36 -1.53
C ILE A 287 0.90 12.58 -0.04
N ILE A 288 0.64 13.81 0.39
CA ILE A 288 0.29 14.16 1.76
C ILE A 288 -1.04 14.91 1.75
N ALA A 289 -1.97 14.51 2.60
CA ALA A 289 -3.33 15.06 2.63
C ALA A 289 -3.68 15.58 4.01
N GLY A 290 -4.16 16.82 4.07
CA GLY A 290 -4.57 17.47 5.30
C GLY A 290 -3.41 17.76 6.26
N GLY A 291 -3.72 17.84 7.54
CA GLY A 291 -2.77 18.14 8.61
C GLY A 291 -2.91 19.56 9.15
N GLY A 292 -1.86 20.05 9.81
CA GLY A 292 -1.83 21.40 10.39
C GLY A 292 -2.31 21.47 11.82
N THR A 293 -1.99 22.58 12.47
CA THR A 293 -2.56 23.00 13.74
C THR A 293 -3.87 23.75 13.49
N SER A 294 -4.79 23.74 14.45
CA SER A 294 -6.13 24.35 14.29
C SER A 294 -6.08 25.77 13.70
N PRO A 295 -6.85 26.08 12.62
CA PRO A 295 -7.73 25.18 11.90
C PRO A 295 -6.95 24.19 11.03
N HIS A 296 -7.41 22.91 11.02
CA HIS A 296 -6.77 21.89 10.20
C HIS A 296 -6.96 22.17 8.70
N GLN A 297 -5.95 21.79 7.93
CA GLN A 297 -5.91 22.03 6.48
C GLN A 297 -6.69 20.95 5.74
N ASN A 298 -7.29 21.31 4.60
CA ASN A 298 -7.87 20.37 3.66
C ASN A 298 -6.97 20.12 2.44
N ALA A 299 -5.90 20.88 2.29
CA ALA A 299 -5.00 20.77 1.15
C ALA A 299 -4.42 19.36 0.98
N ILE A 300 -4.42 18.89 -0.25
CA ILE A 300 -3.70 17.69 -0.69
C ILE A 300 -2.51 18.15 -1.54
N GLU A 301 -1.33 17.69 -1.21
CA GLU A 301 -0.12 18.00 -1.96
C GLU A 301 0.54 16.74 -2.47
N TYR A 302 1.30 16.84 -3.56
CA TYR A 302 2.03 15.73 -4.13
C TYR A 302 3.47 16.08 -4.48
N LEU A 303 4.28 15.04 -4.56
CA LEU A 303 5.65 15.09 -5.06
C LEU A 303 5.95 13.92 -5.99
N THR A 304 7.01 14.05 -6.79
CA THR A 304 7.55 12.94 -7.58
C THR A 304 8.65 12.26 -6.77
N ILE A 305 8.45 11.00 -6.37
CA ILE A 305 9.35 10.29 -5.44
C ILE A 305 10.79 10.15 -5.98
N ALA A 306 10.96 10.03 -7.29
CA ALA A 306 12.28 9.83 -7.90
C ALA A 306 13.14 11.09 -7.95
N THR A 307 12.55 12.28 -7.92
CA THR A 307 13.25 13.57 -8.06
C THR A 307 13.11 14.40 -6.80
N LEU A 308 14.21 14.99 -6.34
CA LEU A 308 14.18 15.91 -5.19
C LEU A 308 13.39 17.18 -5.57
N GLY A 309 12.76 17.79 -4.59
CA GLY A 309 12.05 19.05 -4.76
C GLY A 309 10.84 19.17 -3.82
N ASN A 310 10.22 20.31 -3.87
CA ASN A 310 9.08 20.65 -3.03
C ASN A 310 7.79 19.99 -3.55
N THR A 311 6.80 19.91 -2.68
CA THR A 311 5.45 19.49 -3.06
C THR A 311 4.78 20.52 -3.96
N SER A 312 3.78 20.06 -4.68
CA SER A 312 2.87 20.86 -5.49
C SER A 312 1.43 20.58 -5.10
N ASP A 313 0.55 21.53 -5.36
CA ASP A 313 -0.88 21.39 -5.11
C ASP A 313 -1.48 20.25 -5.93
N PHE A 314 -2.31 19.44 -5.27
CA PHE A 314 -3.03 18.32 -5.86
C PHE A 314 -4.54 18.57 -5.94
N GLY A 315 -5.11 19.21 -4.94
CA GLY A 315 -6.54 19.47 -4.71
C GLY A 315 -6.86 19.46 -3.22
N ASP A 316 -8.11 19.28 -2.88
CA ASP A 316 -8.60 19.40 -1.49
C ASP A 316 -9.32 18.13 -1.00
N LEU A 317 -9.23 17.86 0.30
CA LEU A 317 -10.12 16.97 1.03
C LEU A 317 -11.52 17.59 1.15
N ASN A 318 -12.54 16.77 1.32
CA ASN A 318 -13.91 17.25 1.56
C ASN A 318 -14.01 18.12 2.82
N GLN A 319 -13.13 17.93 3.78
CA GLN A 319 -13.03 18.76 4.99
C GLN A 319 -11.59 18.76 5.55
N GLY A 320 -11.27 19.81 6.32
CA GLY A 320 -9.98 19.92 7.00
C GLY A 320 -9.75 18.73 7.95
N ASN A 321 -8.54 18.15 7.89
CA ASN A 321 -8.22 16.88 8.50
C ASN A 321 -6.87 16.92 9.21
N ALA A 322 -6.79 16.28 10.37
CA ALA A 322 -5.53 15.93 11.01
C ALA A 322 -5.62 14.52 11.61
N SER A 323 -4.45 13.86 11.74
CA SER A 323 -4.33 12.57 12.41
C SER A 323 -5.10 11.41 11.74
N GLY A 324 -5.36 11.53 10.44
CA GLY A 324 -5.82 10.43 9.61
C GLY A 324 -4.66 9.53 9.16
N ALA A 325 -4.98 8.48 8.42
CA ALA A 325 -4.00 7.62 7.81
C ALA A 325 -4.32 7.33 6.34
N GLY A 326 -3.27 7.15 5.53
CA GLY A 326 -3.37 6.86 4.12
C GLY A 326 -3.10 5.39 3.80
N THR A 327 -3.90 4.83 2.90
CA THR A 327 -3.64 3.55 2.23
C THR A 327 -3.76 3.72 0.73
N SER A 328 -3.12 2.86 -0.05
CA SER A 328 -3.13 3.06 -1.50
C SER A 328 -3.04 1.77 -2.30
N SER A 329 -3.47 1.87 -3.54
CA SER A 329 -3.16 0.97 -4.65
C SER A 329 -2.35 1.75 -5.71
N PRO A 330 -1.89 1.12 -6.80
CA PRO A 330 -1.20 1.84 -7.86
C PRO A 330 -1.99 3.02 -8.46
N THR A 331 -3.31 3.02 -8.36
CA THR A 331 -4.19 4.01 -8.99
C THR A 331 -4.95 4.89 -8.01
N ARG A 332 -5.34 4.36 -6.86
CA ARG A 332 -6.20 5.02 -5.88
C ARG A 332 -5.53 5.19 -4.54
N GLY A 333 -5.57 6.40 -4.00
CA GLY A 333 -5.25 6.72 -2.62
C GLY A 333 -6.52 6.82 -1.79
N VAL A 334 -6.49 6.31 -0.57
CA VAL A 334 -7.61 6.35 0.38
C VAL A 334 -7.12 6.96 1.68
N ILE A 335 -7.83 7.97 2.16
CA ILE A 335 -7.57 8.70 3.40
C ILE A 335 -8.69 8.38 4.36
N SER A 336 -8.37 7.87 5.53
CA SER A 336 -9.37 7.42 6.50
C SER A 336 -9.13 7.99 7.88
N GLY A 337 -10.23 8.15 8.64
CA GLY A 337 -10.28 8.62 10.01
C GLY A 337 -9.69 10.03 10.19
N MET A 338 -10.44 10.88 10.79
CA MET A 338 -10.10 12.31 10.83
C MET A 338 -10.45 12.89 12.20
N LYS A 339 -9.81 14.00 12.54
CA LYS A 339 -10.10 14.73 13.77
C LYS A 339 -10.23 16.22 13.49
N THR A 340 -11.47 16.75 13.38
CA THR A 340 -11.74 18.19 13.46
C THR A 340 -13.22 18.50 13.62
N PRO A 341 -13.68 19.13 14.64
CA PRO A 341 -13.14 19.25 16.00
C PRO A 341 -13.29 17.95 16.81
N SER A 342 -14.03 16.96 16.28
CA SER A 342 -14.23 15.60 16.82
C SER A 342 -13.67 14.55 15.86
N THR A 343 -13.59 13.31 16.31
CA THR A 343 -13.24 12.17 15.44
C THR A 343 -14.38 11.86 14.49
N PHE A 344 -14.03 11.49 13.23
CA PHE A 344 -14.98 11.08 12.20
C PHE A 344 -14.68 9.65 11.75
N ASN A 345 -15.65 9.02 11.12
CA ASN A 345 -15.51 7.72 10.50
C ASN A 345 -15.37 7.80 8.97
N THR A 346 -15.48 8.98 8.37
CA THR A 346 -15.40 9.17 6.91
C THR A 346 -14.10 8.65 6.31
N ILE A 347 -14.24 8.07 5.13
CA ILE A 347 -13.14 7.66 4.28
C ILE A 347 -13.25 8.42 2.96
N ASP A 348 -12.21 9.15 2.59
CA ASP A 348 -12.11 9.85 1.31
C ASP A 348 -11.16 9.11 0.37
N TYR A 349 -11.30 9.30 -0.95
CA TYR A 349 -10.36 8.77 -1.94
C TYR A 349 -10.00 9.76 -3.02
N ILE A 350 -8.82 9.55 -3.61
CA ILE A 350 -8.30 10.27 -4.75
C ILE A 350 -7.80 9.31 -5.84
N GLN A 351 -7.72 9.79 -7.08
CA GLN A 351 -7.00 9.12 -8.16
C GLN A 351 -5.56 9.66 -8.18
N ILE A 352 -4.56 8.85 -7.79
CA ILE A 352 -3.18 9.33 -7.57
C ILE A 352 -2.56 9.94 -8.84
N ALA A 353 -2.91 9.44 -10.03
CA ALA A 353 -2.32 9.89 -11.29
C ALA A 353 -2.81 11.28 -11.75
N THR A 354 -4.00 11.71 -11.35
CA THR A 354 -4.63 12.95 -11.79
C THR A 354 -4.94 13.85 -10.60
N THR A 355 -4.54 15.11 -10.65
CA THR A 355 -4.88 16.12 -9.64
C THR A 355 -6.39 16.38 -9.60
N GLY A 356 -6.89 16.70 -8.43
CA GLY A 356 -8.29 17.03 -8.18
C GLY A 356 -8.70 16.69 -6.76
N ASP A 357 -9.88 17.14 -6.37
CA ASP A 357 -10.41 17.00 -5.02
C ASP A 357 -10.76 15.55 -4.68
N ALA A 358 -10.69 15.26 -3.39
CA ALA A 358 -11.08 13.98 -2.85
C ALA A 358 -12.60 13.76 -2.98
N LYS A 359 -12.98 12.49 -3.04
CA LYS A 359 -14.38 12.05 -3.11
C LYS A 359 -14.67 11.07 -1.98
N ASP A 360 -15.92 11.03 -1.58
CA ASP A 360 -16.40 10.08 -0.60
C ASP A 360 -16.19 8.63 -1.05
N PHE A 361 -15.60 7.82 -0.17
CA PHE A 361 -15.36 6.39 -0.38
C PHE A 361 -16.34 5.52 0.42
N GLY A 362 -16.68 5.94 1.64
CA GLY A 362 -17.50 5.24 2.62
C GLY A 362 -17.06 5.59 4.04
N ASP A 363 -17.36 4.72 5.00
CA ASP A 363 -17.12 4.96 6.42
C ASP A 363 -16.35 3.82 7.09
N LEU A 364 -15.55 4.14 8.10
CA LEU A 364 -15.05 3.19 9.09
C LEU A 364 -16.22 2.70 9.96
N THR A 365 -16.07 1.54 10.59
CA THR A 365 -17.07 1.04 11.55
C THR A 365 -17.17 1.91 12.79
N GLU A 366 -16.10 2.62 13.14
CA GLU A 366 -16.02 3.51 14.31
C GLU A 366 -15.32 4.82 13.96
N ALA A 367 -15.79 5.92 14.57
CA ALA A 367 -15.16 7.23 14.45
C ALA A 367 -13.85 7.26 15.25
N LYS A 368 -12.71 7.17 14.59
CA LYS A 368 -11.38 7.07 15.22
C LYS A 368 -10.32 7.91 14.53
N SER A 369 -9.23 8.18 15.24
CA SER A 369 -8.07 8.92 14.74
C SER A 369 -6.76 8.32 15.27
N VAL A 370 -5.62 8.81 14.80
CA VAL A 370 -4.26 8.46 15.31
C VAL A 370 -3.99 6.96 15.31
N PHE A 371 -4.31 6.30 14.21
CA PHE A 371 -4.14 4.86 14.03
C PHE A 371 -3.02 4.54 13.03
N GLY A 372 -2.61 3.27 12.98
CA GLY A 372 -1.72 2.76 11.96
C GLY A 372 -2.49 2.24 10.75
N ALA A 373 -1.96 2.46 9.55
CA ALA A 373 -2.53 1.88 8.35
C ALA A 373 -1.44 1.35 7.40
N CYS A 374 -1.80 0.38 6.59
CA CYS A 374 -0.94 -0.18 5.55
C CYS A 374 -1.78 -0.79 4.43
N SER A 375 -1.16 -1.13 3.31
CA SER A 375 -1.85 -1.84 2.22
C SER A 375 -0.93 -2.83 1.52
N ASN A 376 -1.51 -3.86 0.90
CA ASN A 376 -0.75 -4.83 0.12
C ASN A 376 -0.43 -4.37 -1.31
N ALA A 377 -0.66 -3.10 -1.63
CA ALA A 377 -0.52 -2.55 -2.99
C ALA A 377 -0.01 -1.08 -3.01
N HIS A 378 0.60 -0.61 -1.94
CA HIS A 378 1.17 0.75 -1.87
C HIS A 378 2.40 0.93 -2.78
N GLY A 379 2.88 2.17 -2.93
CA GLY A 379 3.95 2.52 -3.86
C GLY A 379 5.28 1.79 -3.70
N GLY A 380 5.52 1.15 -2.56
CA GLY A 380 6.72 0.35 -2.26
C GLY A 380 6.67 -1.10 -2.78
N LEU A 381 5.56 -1.55 -3.37
CA LEU A 381 5.31 -2.97 -3.69
C LEU A 381 5.26 -3.29 -5.20
#